data_6f0212b2ea9e99a27033fe7c7d22ff55
#
_entry.id   6f0212b2ea9e99a27033fe7c7d22ff55
#
_cell.length_a   1.000
_cell.length_b   1.000
_cell.length_c   1.000
_cell.angle_alpha   90.00
_cell.angle_beta   90.00
_cell.angle_gamma   90.00
#
_symmetry.space_group_name_H-M   'P 1'
#
loop_
_entity.id
_entity.type
_entity.pdbx_description
1 polymer ?
#
loop_
_entity_poly.entity_id
_entity_poly.type
_entity_poly.pdbx_seq_one_letter_code
_entity_poly.pdbx_strand_id
1 'polypeptide(L)'
;SRGLGDVYKRQTYMSSAKMRVLKPKIDEINKKYPKQEDAMKKQQEVMGLYSQYGVSPMGGCLPMLLQFPILMALFMFVPSAIELRQQSFLWADDLSTYDAFITFPFHIPFLGNHLSLFCLLMTVTNILNTKYTMQQQDTGAQPQMAAMKWMMYLMPIMFLFVLNDYPSGLNYYYFISTLISVVTTVSYTHLRAHETRHD
;
A
#
# COMPACT_ATOMS: atom_id res chain seq x y z
N SER A 1 5.93 -15.56 18.83
CA SER A 1 5.37 -14.69 17.78
C SER A 1 6.43 -13.87 17.03
N ARG A 2 7.64 -13.66 17.56
CA ARG A 2 8.72 -12.96 16.84
C ARG A 2 9.22 -13.71 15.61
N GLY A 3 9.30 -15.05 15.64
CA GLY A 3 9.83 -15.84 14.54
C GLY A 3 9.03 -15.81 13.23
N LEU A 4 7.70 -15.78 13.29
CA LEU A 4 6.85 -15.72 12.09
C LEU A 4 6.97 -14.37 11.36
N GLY A 5 7.03 -13.26 12.10
CA GLY A 5 7.22 -11.93 11.52
C GLY A 5 8.58 -11.77 10.83
N ASP A 6 9.63 -12.34 11.42
CA ASP A 6 10.99 -12.26 10.85
C ASP A 6 11.16 -13.17 9.64
N VAL A 7 10.59 -14.38 9.65
CA VAL A 7 10.56 -15.28 8.48
C VAL A 7 9.80 -14.62 7.32
N TYR A 8 8.67 -14.01 7.61
CA TYR A 8 7.84 -13.33 6.62
C TYR A 8 8.55 -12.12 6.00
N LYS A 9 9.13 -11.25 6.82
CA LYS A 9 9.94 -10.11 6.36
C LYS A 9 11.12 -10.59 5.50
N ARG A 10 11.86 -11.61 5.98
CA ARG A 10 12.99 -12.19 5.24
C ARG A 10 12.56 -12.71 3.86
N GLN A 11 11.43 -13.39 3.76
CA GLN A 11 10.92 -13.94 2.50
C GLN A 11 10.54 -12.84 1.52
N THR A 12 9.89 -11.76 1.98
CA THR A 12 9.54 -10.61 1.16
C THR A 12 10.78 -9.88 0.65
N TYR A 13 11.78 -9.68 1.51
CA TYR A 13 13.04 -9.04 1.12
C TYR A 13 13.87 -9.90 0.17
N MET A 14 13.91 -11.22 0.36
CA MET A 14 14.60 -12.14 -0.57
C MET A 14 13.94 -12.14 -1.95
N SER A 15 12.62 -12.12 -2.02
CA SER A 15 11.88 -12.01 -3.27
C SER A 15 12.19 -10.70 -4.00
N SER A 16 12.17 -9.57 -3.28
CA SER A 16 12.51 -8.26 -3.84
C SER A 16 13.97 -8.16 -4.30
N ALA A 17 14.90 -8.75 -3.55
CA ALA A 17 16.31 -8.79 -3.93
C ALA A 17 16.53 -9.63 -5.21
N LYS A 18 15.90 -10.79 -5.31
CA LYS A 18 15.93 -11.63 -6.52
C LYS A 18 15.37 -10.90 -7.73
N MET A 19 14.27 -10.16 -7.56
CA MET A 19 13.70 -9.35 -8.64
C MET A 19 14.67 -8.27 -9.13
N ARG A 20 15.43 -7.62 -8.23
CA ARG A 20 16.44 -6.62 -8.62
C ARG A 20 17.57 -7.22 -9.46
N VAL A 21 18.02 -8.43 -9.12
CA VAL A 21 19.06 -9.15 -9.90
C VAL A 21 18.54 -9.53 -11.28
N LEU A 22 17.25 -9.78 -11.44
CA LEU A 22 16.63 -10.12 -12.73
C LEU A 22 16.35 -8.88 -13.61
N LYS A 23 16.43 -7.66 -13.05
CA LYS A 23 16.15 -6.42 -13.77
C LYS A 23 16.89 -6.30 -15.10
N PRO A 24 18.24 -6.51 -15.22
CA PRO A 24 18.94 -6.40 -16.50
C PRO A 24 18.41 -7.36 -17.56
N LYS A 25 18.03 -8.59 -17.18
CA LYS A 25 17.45 -9.56 -18.11
C LYS A 25 16.03 -9.18 -18.55
N ILE A 26 15.24 -8.58 -17.67
CA ILE A 26 13.93 -8.03 -18.01
C ILE A 26 14.09 -6.85 -18.98
N ASP A 27 15.11 -6.00 -18.79
CA ASP A 27 15.38 -4.89 -19.67
C ASP A 27 15.81 -5.35 -21.08
N GLU A 28 16.51 -6.48 -21.20
CA GLU A 28 16.81 -7.12 -22.48
C GLU A 28 15.53 -7.60 -23.20
N ILE A 29 14.61 -8.27 -22.45
CA ILE A 29 13.31 -8.67 -22.98
C ILE A 29 12.49 -7.45 -23.41
N ASN A 30 12.54 -6.36 -22.64
CA ASN A 30 11.89 -5.10 -22.97
C ASN A 30 12.41 -4.48 -24.27
N LYS A 31 13.71 -4.56 -24.53
CA LYS A 31 14.33 -4.10 -25.77
C LYS A 31 13.99 -5.00 -26.97
N LYS A 32 13.85 -6.32 -26.73
CA LYS A 32 13.50 -7.30 -27.77
C LYS A 32 12.07 -7.09 -28.31
N TYR A 33 11.17 -6.62 -27.46
CA TYR A 33 9.75 -6.41 -27.80
C TYR A 33 9.33 -4.94 -27.58
N PRO A 34 9.71 -4.02 -28.47
CA PRO A 34 9.39 -2.59 -28.29
C PRO A 34 7.95 -2.24 -28.67
N LYS A 35 7.26 -3.11 -29.43
CA LYS A 35 5.90 -2.86 -29.91
C LYS A 35 4.84 -3.34 -28.92
N GLN A 36 3.76 -2.58 -28.83
CA GLN A 36 2.63 -2.86 -27.95
C GLN A 36 1.84 -4.13 -28.38
N GLU A 37 1.93 -4.49 -29.66
CA GLU A 37 1.32 -5.70 -30.21
C GLU A 37 1.95 -7.00 -29.67
N ASP A 38 3.22 -6.95 -29.28
CA ASP A 38 3.95 -8.08 -28.69
C ASP A 38 3.87 -8.13 -27.15
N ALA A 39 3.02 -7.31 -26.52
CA ALA A 39 2.91 -7.22 -25.07
C ALA A 39 2.59 -8.56 -24.40
N MET A 40 1.80 -9.41 -25.04
CA MET A 40 1.49 -10.75 -24.51
C MET A 40 2.71 -11.68 -24.55
N LYS A 41 3.47 -11.68 -25.65
CA LYS A 41 4.69 -12.49 -25.78
C LYS A 41 5.76 -12.04 -24.80
N LYS A 42 5.92 -10.72 -24.65
CA LYS A 42 6.80 -10.11 -23.67
C LYS A 42 6.45 -10.54 -22.24
N GLN A 43 5.16 -10.49 -21.88
CA GLN A 43 4.69 -10.92 -20.57
C GLN A 43 4.94 -12.40 -20.34
N GLN A 44 4.75 -13.22 -21.36
CA GLN A 44 4.96 -14.66 -21.30
C GLN A 44 6.45 -15.02 -21.09
N GLU A 45 7.37 -14.33 -21.80
CA GLU A 45 8.82 -14.48 -21.57
C GLU A 45 9.25 -14.01 -20.17
N VAL A 46 8.71 -12.89 -19.68
CA VAL A 46 9.01 -12.40 -18.33
C VAL A 46 8.48 -13.34 -17.25
N MET A 47 7.26 -13.89 -17.43
CA MET A 47 6.71 -14.90 -16.53
C MET A 47 7.51 -16.20 -16.56
N GLY A 48 7.97 -16.63 -17.75
CA GLY A 48 8.88 -17.76 -17.91
C GLY A 48 10.21 -17.54 -17.17
N LEU A 49 10.78 -16.33 -17.27
CA LEU A 49 11.98 -15.94 -16.54
C LEU A 49 11.76 -16.02 -15.02
N TYR A 50 10.65 -15.48 -14.50
CA TYR A 50 10.33 -15.57 -13.07
C TYR A 50 10.17 -17.01 -12.59
N SER A 51 9.51 -17.86 -13.39
CA SER A 51 9.36 -19.29 -13.10
C SER A 51 10.70 -20.01 -13.06
N GLN A 52 11.59 -19.72 -14.01
CA GLN A 52 12.92 -20.33 -14.10
C GLN A 52 13.82 -20.00 -12.90
N TYR A 53 13.70 -18.77 -12.36
CA TYR A 53 14.49 -18.35 -11.19
C TYR A 53 13.76 -18.54 -9.86
N GLY A 54 12.59 -19.18 -9.86
CA GLY A 54 11.81 -19.45 -8.65
C GLY A 54 11.37 -18.16 -7.94
N VAL A 55 11.08 -17.11 -8.70
CA VAL A 55 10.58 -15.83 -8.19
C VAL A 55 9.10 -15.75 -8.49
N SER A 56 8.27 -15.65 -7.47
CA SER A 56 6.82 -15.44 -7.65
C SER A 56 6.50 -13.95 -7.66
N PRO A 57 5.97 -13.39 -8.74
CA PRO A 57 5.49 -12.00 -8.74
C PRO A 57 4.32 -11.78 -7.79
N MET A 58 3.60 -12.86 -7.44
CA MET A 58 2.49 -12.82 -6.48
C MET A 58 2.93 -12.81 -5.01
N GLY A 59 4.21 -13.06 -4.72
CA GLY A 59 4.72 -13.03 -3.34
C GLY A 59 4.56 -11.67 -2.66
N GLY A 60 4.54 -10.59 -3.42
CA GLY A 60 4.33 -9.23 -2.93
C GLY A 60 2.88 -8.88 -2.58
N CYS A 61 1.89 -9.54 -3.17
CA CYS A 61 0.47 -9.26 -2.91
C CYS A 61 -0.16 -10.21 -1.88
N LEU A 62 0.52 -11.30 -1.50
CA LEU A 62 0.02 -12.26 -0.50
C LEU A 62 -0.31 -11.61 0.85
N PRO A 63 0.48 -10.66 1.37
CA PRO A 63 0.12 -9.91 2.58
C PRO A 63 -1.20 -9.17 2.46
N MET A 64 -1.44 -8.55 1.30
CA MET A 64 -2.65 -7.80 1.03
C MET A 64 -3.89 -8.71 1.02
N LEU A 65 -3.77 -9.92 0.45
CA LEU A 65 -4.84 -10.93 0.46
C LEU A 65 -5.14 -11.41 1.89
N LEU A 66 -4.11 -11.61 2.72
CA LEU A 66 -4.28 -12.00 4.12
C LEU A 66 -4.87 -10.86 4.96
N GLN A 67 -4.54 -9.62 4.63
CA GLN A 67 -5.04 -8.43 5.30
C GLN A 67 -6.53 -8.17 5.00
N PHE A 68 -7.02 -8.58 3.83
CA PHE A 68 -8.38 -8.27 3.38
C PHE A 68 -9.50 -8.78 4.31
N PRO A 69 -9.49 -10.04 4.81
CA PRO A 69 -10.48 -10.51 5.78
C PRO A 69 -10.46 -9.71 7.09
N ILE A 70 -9.27 -9.34 7.56
CA ILE A 70 -9.09 -8.53 8.78
C ILE A 70 -9.67 -7.14 8.56
N LEU A 71 -9.42 -6.56 7.40
CA LEU A 71 -9.96 -5.27 6.98
C LEU A 71 -11.50 -5.29 6.99
N MET A 72 -12.11 -6.29 6.36
CA MET A 72 -13.56 -6.45 6.31
C MET A 72 -14.17 -6.63 7.70
N ALA A 73 -13.52 -7.40 8.57
CA ALA A 73 -13.96 -7.56 9.96
C ALA A 73 -13.92 -6.22 10.72
N LEU A 74 -12.88 -5.42 10.56
CA LEU A 74 -12.79 -4.09 11.18
C LEU A 74 -13.84 -3.11 10.64
N PHE A 75 -14.11 -3.14 9.33
CA PHE A 75 -15.16 -2.32 8.72
C PHE A 75 -16.55 -2.59 9.29
N MET A 76 -16.83 -3.85 9.65
CA MET A 76 -18.10 -4.23 10.26
C MET A 76 -18.10 -4.00 11.76
N PHE A 77 -16.98 -4.22 12.44
CA PHE A 77 -16.88 -4.15 13.89
C PHE A 77 -16.86 -2.72 14.43
N VAL A 78 -16.01 -1.84 13.85
CA VAL A 78 -15.79 -0.51 14.42
C VAL A 78 -17.07 0.35 14.49
N PRO A 79 -17.94 0.40 13.45
CA PRO A 79 -19.19 1.16 13.54
C PRO A 79 -20.18 0.60 14.58
N SER A 80 -20.09 -0.70 14.90
CA SER A 80 -20.97 -1.38 15.85
C SER A 80 -20.39 -1.48 17.27
N ALA A 81 -19.12 -1.10 17.46
CA ALA A 81 -18.45 -1.18 18.77
C ALA A 81 -19.00 -0.11 19.73
N ILE A 82 -19.70 -0.57 20.77
CA ILE A 82 -20.30 0.30 21.80
C ILE A 82 -19.20 1.01 22.60
N GLU A 83 -18.05 0.38 22.76
CA GLU A 83 -16.88 0.90 23.51
C GLU A 83 -16.28 2.17 22.91
N LEU A 84 -16.45 2.37 21.60
CA LEU A 84 -15.97 3.55 20.90
C LEU A 84 -16.98 4.71 20.91
N ARG A 85 -18.21 4.44 21.30
CA ARG A 85 -19.29 5.43 21.32
C ARG A 85 -19.05 6.49 22.37
N GLN A 86 -19.15 7.76 21.97
CA GLN A 86 -18.92 8.93 22.85
C GLN A 86 -17.52 8.97 23.47
N GLN A 87 -16.56 8.25 22.90
CA GLN A 87 -15.15 8.38 23.26
C GLN A 87 -14.51 9.45 22.39
N SER A 88 -14.14 10.55 23.02
CA SER A 88 -13.43 11.63 22.32
C SER A 88 -11.93 11.36 22.26
N PHE A 89 -11.31 11.69 21.15
CA PHE A 89 -9.86 11.59 20.96
C PHE A 89 -9.33 12.70 20.06
N LEU A 90 -8.39 13.48 20.56
CA LEU A 90 -7.81 14.67 19.91
C LEU A 90 -8.92 15.67 19.53
N TRP A 91 -9.22 15.80 18.24
CA TRP A 91 -10.26 16.69 17.69
C TRP A 91 -11.57 15.97 17.35
N ALA A 92 -11.60 14.65 17.47
CA ALA A 92 -12.83 13.89 17.24
C ALA A 92 -13.62 13.79 18.55
N ASP A 93 -14.87 14.23 18.51
CA ASP A 93 -15.77 14.19 19.65
C ASP A 93 -16.29 12.77 19.92
N ASP A 94 -16.37 11.95 18.89
CA ASP A 94 -16.84 10.57 18.96
C ASP A 94 -16.11 9.68 17.94
N LEU A 95 -15.41 8.66 18.41
CA LEU A 95 -14.68 7.71 17.58
C LEU A 95 -15.58 6.76 16.77
N SER A 96 -16.84 6.65 17.14
CA SER A 96 -17.82 5.83 16.41
C SER A 96 -18.43 6.54 15.19
N THR A 97 -18.22 7.85 15.06
CA THR A 97 -18.69 8.66 13.96
C THR A 97 -17.52 9.31 13.22
N TYR A 98 -17.79 10.00 12.11
CA TYR A 98 -16.76 10.75 11.38
C TYR A 98 -16.32 12.00 12.15
N ASP A 99 -15.08 12.43 11.94
CA ASP A 99 -14.56 13.70 12.45
C ASP A 99 -14.77 14.80 11.40
N ALA A 100 -15.70 15.72 11.66
CA ALA A 100 -15.93 16.88 10.80
C ALA A 100 -14.96 18.01 11.13
N PHE A 101 -13.69 17.89 10.78
CA PHE A 101 -12.68 18.91 11.06
C PHE A 101 -12.89 20.19 10.23
N ILE A 102 -13.29 20.04 8.97
CA ILE A 102 -13.68 21.14 8.09
C ILE A 102 -15.08 20.88 7.57
N THR A 103 -15.98 21.84 7.76
CA THR A 103 -17.34 21.79 7.20
C THR A 103 -17.48 22.81 6.09
N PHE A 104 -18.08 22.39 4.97
CA PHE A 104 -18.31 23.23 3.81
C PHE A 104 -19.78 23.69 3.79
N PRO A 105 -20.07 24.93 3.38
CA PRO A 105 -21.45 25.44 3.23
C PRO A 105 -22.14 24.87 1.99
N PHE A 106 -21.44 24.10 1.16
CA PHE A 106 -21.96 23.48 -0.06
C PHE A 106 -21.62 21.98 -0.07
N HIS A 107 -22.45 21.21 -0.75
CA HIS A 107 -22.25 19.77 -0.90
C HIS A 107 -21.30 19.49 -2.06
N ILE A 108 -20.17 18.85 -1.76
CA ILE A 108 -19.22 18.39 -2.78
C ILE A 108 -19.63 16.98 -3.21
N PRO A 109 -19.82 16.70 -4.51
CA PRO A 109 -20.09 15.33 -4.96
C PRO A 109 -19.03 14.37 -4.46
N PHE A 110 -19.44 13.23 -3.91
CA PHE A 110 -18.61 12.18 -3.32
C PHE A 110 -17.89 12.49 -2.01
N LEU A 111 -17.72 13.74 -1.60
CA LEU A 111 -17.07 14.14 -0.35
C LEU A 111 -18.07 14.58 0.72
N GLY A 112 -19.32 14.92 0.30
CA GLY A 112 -20.31 15.45 1.22
C GLY A 112 -20.09 16.92 1.56
N ASN A 113 -20.40 17.31 2.77
CA ASN A 113 -20.30 18.68 3.30
C ASN A 113 -19.21 18.83 4.38
N HIS A 114 -18.39 17.79 4.61
CA HIS A 114 -17.33 17.79 5.60
C HIS A 114 -16.08 17.07 5.10
N LEU A 115 -14.96 17.33 5.72
CA LEU A 115 -13.70 16.64 5.51
C LEU A 115 -13.19 16.12 6.85
N SER A 116 -12.99 14.81 6.92
CA SER A 116 -12.37 14.14 8.05
C SER A 116 -10.86 14.30 8.00
N LEU A 117 -10.27 14.86 9.08
CA LEU A 117 -8.82 15.02 9.17
C LEU A 117 -8.11 13.67 9.32
N PHE A 118 -8.68 12.73 10.09
CA PHE A 118 -8.10 11.39 10.19
C PHE A 118 -8.10 10.65 8.85
N CYS A 119 -9.16 10.80 8.05
CA CYS A 119 -9.24 10.24 6.71
C CYS A 119 -8.20 10.86 5.77
N LEU A 120 -7.99 12.18 5.85
CA LEU A 120 -6.96 12.88 5.08
C LEU A 120 -5.55 12.41 5.46
N LEU A 121 -5.24 12.34 6.76
CA LEU A 121 -3.94 11.85 7.26
C LEU A 121 -3.69 10.41 6.86
N MET A 122 -4.70 9.54 6.96
CA MET A 122 -4.65 8.17 6.47
C MET A 122 -4.32 8.12 4.97
N THR A 123 -4.99 8.93 4.16
CA THR A 123 -4.77 8.97 2.71
C THR A 123 -3.34 9.41 2.37
N VAL A 124 -2.86 10.47 3.00
CA VAL A 124 -1.48 10.97 2.80
C VAL A 124 -0.45 9.90 3.18
N THR A 125 -0.61 9.26 4.33
CA THR A 125 0.31 8.20 4.77
C THR A 125 0.25 6.97 3.86
N ASN A 126 -0.91 6.60 3.32
CA ASN A 126 -1.04 5.53 2.35
C ASN A 126 -0.35 5.85 1.02
N ILE A 127 -0.46 7.09 0.53
CA ILE A 127 0.26 7.55 -0.67
C ILE A 127 1.77 7.48 -0.45
N LEU A 128 2.26 7.94 0.70
CA LEU A 128 3.67 7.85 1.06
C LEU A 128 4.13 6.38 1.14
N ASN A 129 3.36 5.53 1.81
CA ASN A 129 3.66 4.09 1.89
C ASN A 129 3.73 3.45 0.51
N THR A 130 2.78 3.76 -0.37
CA THR A 130 2.76 3.29 -1.76
C THR A 130 4.01 3.74 -2.50
N LYS A 131 4.40 5.01 -2.36
CA LYS A 131 5.61 5.55 -2.99
C LYS A 131 6.87 4.78 -2.56
N TYR A 132 7.07 4.59 -1.26
CA TYR A 132 8.24 3.86 -0.73
C TYR A 132 8.23 2.38 -1.13
N THR A 133 7.07 1.73 -1.08
CA THR A 133 6.92 0.33 -1.48
C THR A 133 7.21 0.14 -2.98
N MET A 134 6.72 1.06 -3.82
CA MET A 134 6.97 1.01 -5.26
C MET A 134 8.42 1.26 -5.63
N GLN A 135 9.13 2.16 -4.93
CA GLN A 135 10.56 2.36 -5.14
C GLN A 135 11.38 1.10 -4.83
N GLN A 136 10.92 0.26 -3.91
CA GLN A 136 11.57 -1.02 -3.62
C GLN A 136 11.26 -2.11 -4.66
N GLN A 137 10.13 -2.00 -5.35
CA GLN A 137 9.66 -2.96 -6.35
C GLN A 137 9.92 -2.51 -7.79
N ASP A 138 10.83 -1.55 -8.02
CA ASP A 138 11.09 -0.96 -9.34
C ASP A 138 11.64 -2.02 -10.32
N THR A 139 10.74 -2.83 -10.82
CA THR A 139 10.94 -3.91 -11.79
C THR A 139 10.56 -3.44 -13.19
N GLY A 140 11.42 -2.64 -13.80
CA GLY A 140 11.37 -2.35 -15.24
C GLY A 140 10.09 -1.66 -15.76
N ALA A 141 10.24 -0.78 -16.72
CA ALA A 141 9.17 -0.04 -17.37
C ALA A 141 8.34 -0.95 -18.31
N GLN A 142 7.42 -1.73 -17.75
CA GLN A 142 6.38 -2.39 -18.55
C GLN A 142 5.14 -1.49 -18.60
N PRO A 143 4.50 -1.28 -19.76
CA PRO A 143 3.29 -0.45 -19.86
C PRO A 143 2.13 -0.95 -18.98
N GLN A 144 2.07 -2.25 -18.74
CA GLN A 144 1.09 -2.87 -17.84
C GLN A 144 1.38 -2.56 -16.35
N MET A 145 2.65 -2.38 -15.98
CA MET A 145 3.07 -1.89 -14.66
C MET A 145 2.73 -0.42 -14.46
N ALA A 146 2.71 0.40 -15.52
CA ALA A 146 2.29 1.80 -15.43
C ALA A 146 0.80 1.91 -15.07
N ALA A 147 -0.06 1.07 -15.66
CA ALA A 147 -1.49 1.02 -15.31
C ALA A 147 -1.67 0.58 -13.84
N MET A 148 -0.91 -0.41 -13.38
CA MET A 148 -0.94 -0.88 -11.99
C MET A 148 -0.41 0.18 -11.01
N LYS A 149 0.62 0.94 -11.38
CA LYS A 149 1.10 2.09 -10.60
C LYS A 149 0.00 3.15 -10.44
N TRP A 150 -0.67 3.51 -11.53
CA TRP A 150 -1.78 4.45 -11.50
C TRP A 150 -2.90 3.98 -10.58
N MET A 151 -3.29 2.71 -10.68
CA MET A 151 -4.32 2.13 -9.83
C MET A 151 -3.93 2.14 -8.34
N MET A 152 -2.66 1.86 -8.02
CA MET A 152 -2.16 1.91 -6.65
C MET A 152 -2.14 3.32 -6.04
N TYR A 153 -1.92 4.37 -6.84
CA TYR A 153 -2.02 5.75 -6.37
C TYR A 153 -3.47 6.26 -6.33
N LEU A 154 -4.31 5.79 -7.25
CA LEU A 154 -5.72 6.17 -7.30
C LEU A 154 -6.53 5.55 -6.14
N MET A 155 -6.18 4.35 -5.71
CA MET A 155 -6.89 3.62 -4.66
C MET A 155 -6.97 4.39 -3.32
N PRO A 156 -5.88 4.96 -2.75
CA PRO A 156 -5.96 5.77 -1.54
C PRO A 156 -6.83 7.02 -1.70
N ILE A 157 -6.84 7.61 -2.91
CA ILE A 157 -7.68 8.77 -3.21
C ILE A 157 -9.16 8.37 -3.25
N MET A 158 -9.48 7.23 -3.86
CA MET A 158 -10.85 6.68 -3.80
C MET A 158 -11.29 6.40 -2.36
N PHE A 159 -10.39 5.85 -1.54
CA PHE A 159 -10.68 5.61 -0.13
C PHE A 159 -10.95 6.90 0.65
N LEU A 160 -10.33 8.01 0.29
CA LEU A 160 -10.66 9.31 0.89
C LEU A 160 -12.16 9.63 0.75
N PHE A 161 -12.70 9.42 -0.43
CA PHE A 161 -14.13 9.70 -0.69
C PHE A 161 -15.06 8.71 0.02
N VAL A 162 -14.68 7.43 0.07
CA VAL A 162 -15.50 6.39 0.68
C VAL A 162 -15.44 6.44 2.20
N LEU A 163 -14.24 6.65 2.77
CA LEU A 163 -14.00 6.58 4.20
C LEU A 163 -14.18 7.91 4.93
N ASN A 164 -14.46 8.99 4.21
CA ASN A 164 -14.71 10.30 4.80
C ASN A 164 -15.92 10.28 5.76
N ASP A 165 -16.96 9.50 5.42
CA ASP A 165 -18.18 9.34 6.23
C ASP A 165 -18.08 8.18 7.25
N TYR A 166 -16.93 7.50 7.28
CA TYR A 166 -16.71 6.36 8.18
C TYR A 166 -16.20 6.80 9.57
N PRO A 167 -16.37 5.93 10.59
CA PRO A 167 -15.92 6.23 11.95
C PRO A 167 -14.47 6.70 12.03
N SER A 168 -14.25 7.78 12.76
CA SER A 168 -12.93 8.37 12.97
C SER A 168 -11.95 7.41 13.63
N GLY A 169 -12.42 6.51 14.50
CA GLY A 169 -11.63 5.45 15.10
C GLY A 169 -11.03 4.47 14.09
N LEU A 170 -11.77 4.14 13.03
CA LEU A 170 -11.28 3.30 11.94
C LEU A 170 -10.18 4.02 11.14
N ASN A 171 -10.42 5.27 10.76
CA ASN A 171 -9.48 6.10 10.02
C ASN A 171 -8.19 6.33 10.82
N TYR A 172 -8.31 6.56 12.14
CA TYR A 172 -7.19 6.69 13.05
C TYR A 172 -6.35 5.40 13.13
N TYR A 173 -6.99 4.25 13.29
CA TYR A 173 -6.30 2.96 13.30
C TYR A 173 -5.48 2.75 12.02
N TYR A 174 -6.08 3.00 10.84
CA TYR A 174 -5.36 2.87 9.56
C TYR A 174 -4.24 3.88 9.41
N PHE A 175 -4.46 5.11 9.86
CA PHE A 175 -3.43 6.14 9.87
C PHE A 175 -2.19 5.68 10.66
N ILE A 176 -2.38 5.27 11.91
CA ILE A 176 -1.27 4.82 12.77
C ILE A 176 -0.60 3.55 12.25
N SER A 177 -1.40 2.57 11.82
CA SER A 177 -0.87 1.31 11.26
C SER A 177 0.01 1.56 10.03
N THR A 178 -0.46 2.41 9.13
CA THR A 178 0.30 2.77 7.92
C THR A 178 1.51 3.63 8.23
N LEU A 179 1.40 4.56 9.18
CA LEU A 179 2.52 5.38 9.64
C LEU A 179 3.66 4.53 10.22
N ILE A 180 3.33 3.57 11.07
CA ILE A 180 4.30 2.60 11.61
C ILE A 180 4.96 1.81 10.48
N SER A 181 4.17 1.40 9.48
CA SER A 181 4.70 0.68 8.30
C SER A 181 5.69 1.55 7.53
N VAL A 182 5.38 2.82 7.28
CA VAL A 182 6.28 3.77 6.60
C VAL A 182 7.57 3.96 7.38
N VAL A 183 7.46 4.25 8.70
CA VAL A 183 8.63 4.44 9.57
C VAL A 183 9.52 3.19 9.57
N THR A 184 8.92 2.03 9.68
CA THR A 184 9.66 0.75 9.64
C THR A 184 10.38 0.57 8.30
N THR A 185 9.69 0.82 7.21
CA THR A 185 10.25 0.69 5.85
C THR A 185 11.42 1.65 5.62
N VAL A 186 11.26 2.92 6.02
CA VAL A 186 12.30 3.94 5.89
C VAL A 186 13.51 3.60 6.78
N SER A 187 13.28 3.19 8.03
CA SER A 187 14.36 2.80 8.95
C SER A 187 15.17 1.63 8.40
N TYR A 188 14.52 0.60 7.86
CA TYR A 188 15.23 -0.53 7.26
C TYR A 188 16.04 -0.14 6.02
N THR A 189 15.52 0.74 5.18
CA THR A 189 16.24 1.19 3.99
C THR A 189 17.47 2.02 4.35
N HIS A 190 17.37 2.88 5.36
CA HIS A 190 18.51 3.68 5.83
C HIS A 190 19.58 2.85 6.52
N LEU A 191 19.21 1.93 7.42
CA LEU A 191 20.17 1.06 8.11
C LEU A 191 20.97 0.21 7.11
N ARG A 192 20.30 -0.36 6.11
CA ARG A 192 20.95 -1.18 5.09
C ARG A 192 21.86 -0.39 4.15
N ALA A 193 21.50 0.86 3.85
CA ALA A 193 22.37 1.74 3.06
C ALA A 193 23.67 2.09 3.81
N HIS A 194 23.65 2.05 5.14
CA HIS A 194 24.85 2.23 5.95
C HIS A 194 25.74 0.97 5.99
N GLU A 195 25.14 -0.24 6.08
CA GLU A 195 25.90 -1.49 6.08
C GLU A 195 26.66 -1.74 4.77
N THR A 196 26.03 -1.46 3.62
CA THR A 196 26.66 -1.64 2.30
C THR A 196 27.72 -0.57 1.95
N ARG A 197 27.95 0.42 2.81
CA ARG A 197 28.95 1.47 2.63
C ARG A 197 30.26 1.18 3.39
N HIS A 198 30.25 0.15 4.23
CA HIS A 198 31.39 -0.28 5.03
C HIS A 198 32.07 -1.56 4.54
N ASP A 199 31.57 -2.19 3.47
CA ASP A 199 32.18 -3.26 2.70
C ASP A 199 32.67 -2.72 1.34
#